data_9874886a7b9b329f7bb555173fd1f737
#
_entry.id   9874886a7b9b329f7bb555173fd1f737
#
_cell.length_a   1.000
_cell.length_b   1.000
_cell.length_c   1.000
_cell.angle_alpha   90.00
_cell.angle_beta   90.00
_cell.angle_gamma   90.00
#
_symmetry.space_group_name_H-M   'P 1'
#
loop_
_entity.id
_entity.type
_entity.pdbx_description
1 polymer ?
#
loop_
_entity_poly.entity_id
_entity_poly.type
_entity_poly.pdbx_seq_one_letter_code
_entity_poly.pdbx_strand_id
1 'polypeptide(L)'
;MYRNKPATEVRIDRKSDLYNFSICGVAVTKKNADKLDKISGVSIEDGGYITYSPESNTLKIKDVALKAKTTGYCIHISDRYKALPFILQIEGDNQFNSPKYESIYTRTDMNIEGTGKLSISTGSLGISVAVDVTLTIEDCSIDIVSDSDEENCAGITGHWDCLDHLVIKNASIYAKASGKEDVPYPYAIGGFESIKLEGVTISYPNNAETGNYSFDWGGYTETKQFVMSDGKPATEVKIMKTLAVEEVDVADLHVYPNPATHHVQVEGAKAGASIALYSLEGIRLLAAEANEAGAVELDLTTLPAGSYVVKAGGKHLKLSVKH
;
A
#
# COMPACT_ATOMS: atom_id res chain seq x y z
N MET A 1 -34.85 -16.48 24.30
CA MET A 1 -35.97 -17.27 24.91
C MET A 1 -36.47 -18.28 23.88
N TYR A 2 -36.23 -19.53 24.07
CA TYR A 2 -36.85 -20.58 23.26
C TYR A 2 -38.17 -20.95 23.90
N ARG A 3 -39.27 -20.60 23.24
CA ARG A 3 -40.66 -21.05 23.55
C ARG A 3 -41.01 -21.04 25.05
N ASN A 4 -40.94 -19.90 25.71
CA ASN A 4 -41.41 -19.69 27.12
C ASN A 4 -40.90 -20.71 28.17
N LYS A 5 -39.79 -21.39 27.93
CA LYS A 5 -39.12 -22.18 28.96
C LYS A 5 -37.80 -21.49 29.36
N PRO A 6 -37.48 -21.38 30.67
CA PRO A 6 -36.17 -20.93 31.10
C PRO A 6 -35.09 -21.84 30.51
N ALA A 7 -33.99 -21.24 30.04
CA ALA A 7 -32.82 -21.98 29.61
C ALA A 7 -32.26 -22.75 30.82
N THR A 8 -32.06 -24.04 30.68
CA THR A 8 -31.50 -24.90 31.74
C THR A 8 -29.97 -24.74 31.86
N GLU A 9 -29.35 -24.16 30.84
CA GLU A 9 -27.90 -23.85 30.84
C GLU A 9 -27.68 -22.58 30.02
N VAL A 10 -27.05 -21.60 30.62
CA VAL A 10 -26.57 -20.39 29.95
C VAL A 10 -25.05 -20.39 30.09
N ARG A 11 -24.35 -20.60 28.98
CA ARG A 11 -22.90 -20.47 28.94
C ARG A 11 -22.55 -19.05 28.57
N ILE A 12 -22.00 -18.31 29.50
CA ILE A 12 -21.45 -16.98 29.28
C ILE A 12 -19.94 -17.16 29.11
N ASP A 13 -19.51 -17.29 27.87
CA ASP A 13 -18.07 -17.24 27.59
C ASP A 13 -17.58 -15.81 27.84
N ARG A 14 -16.49 -15.69 28.62
CA ARG A 14 -15.93 -14.38 28.94
C ARG A 14 -15.40 -13.75 27.66
N LYS A 15 -15.91 -12.57 27.30
CA LYS A 15 -15.43 -11.73 26.18
C LYS A 15 -13.91 -11.48 26.19
N SER A 16 -13.24 -11.76 27.34
CA SER A 16 -11.81 -11.56 27.58
C SER A 16 -10.87 -12.56 26.88
N ASP A 17 -11.39 -13.60 26.23
CA ASP A 17 -10.55 -14.60 25.54
C ASP A 17 -10.45 -14.36 24.02
N LEU A 18 -11.24 -13.44 23.45
CA LEU A 18 -11.26 -13.10 22.04
C LEU A 18 -10.37 -11.88 21.76
N TYR A 19 -9.68 -11.89 20.63
CA TYR A 19 -8.96 -10.73 20.12
C TYR A 19 -9.76 -9.92 19.09
N ASN A 20 -11.06 -10.26 18.92
CA ASN A 20 -12.03 -9.56 18.08
C ASN A 20 -11.68 -9.54 16.59
N PHE A 21 -10.89 -10.48 16.11
CA PHE A 21 -10.71 -10.74 14.71
C PHE A 21 -10.69 -12.23 14.42
N SER A 22 -10.87 -12.57 13.15
CA SER A 22 -10.81 -13.95 12.65
C SER A 22 -9.92 -14.05 11.42
N ILE A 23 -9.34 -15.22 11.21
CA ILE A 23 -8.57 -15.60 10.03
C ILE A 23 -9.27 -16.80 9.38
N CYS A 24 -9.58 -16.69 8.09
CA CYS A 24 -10.30 -17.73 7.33
C CYS A 24 -11.59 -18.23 8.04
N GLY A 25 -12.30 -17.31 8.74
CA GLY A 25 -13.52 -17.57 9.48
C GLY A 25 -13.31 -18.20 10.87
N VAL A 26 -12.07 -18.40 11.31
CA VAL A 26 -11.74 -18.91 12.65
C VAL A 26 -11.39 -17.74 13.57
N ALA A 27 -12.16 -17.56 14.66
CA ALA A 27 -11.89 -16.51 15.64
C ALA A 27 -10.51 -16.70 16.30
N VAL A 28 -9.74 -15.62 16.40
CA VAL A 28 -8.47 -15.61 17.10
C VAL A 28 -8.70 -15.33 18.57
N THR A 29 -8.14 -16.17 19.42
CA THR A 29 -8.32 -16.20 20.86
C THR A 29 -6.98 -16.38 21.56
N LYS A 30 -6.94 -16.17 22.88
CA LYS A 30 -5.76 -16.50 23.69
C LYS A 30 -5.28 -17.95 23.58
N LYS A 31 -6.17 -18.86 23.15
CA LYS A 31 -5.88 -20.30 23.03
C LYS A 31 -5.23 -20.71 21.72
N ASN A 32 -5.38 -19.89 20.65
CA ASN A 32 -4.87 -20.22 19.33
C ASN A 32 -4.00 -19.14 18.70
N ALA A 33 -3.78 -18.01 19.37
CA ALA A 33 -2.98 -16.91 18.83
C ALA A 33 -1.49 -17.28 18.64
N ASP A 34 -1.00 -18.30 19.34
CA ASP A 34 0.33 -18.89 19.19
C ASP A 34 0.40 -20.00 18.12
N LYS A 35 -0.72 -20.30 17.45
CA LYS A 35 -0.89 -21.41 16.49
C LYS A 35 -1.70 -20.98 15.27
N LEU A 36 -1.51 -19.75 14.77
CA LEU A 36 -2.24 -19.23 13.64
C LEU A 36 -1.94 -19.99 12.35
N ASP A 37 -0.76 -20.58 12.25
CA ASP A 37 -0.33 -21.49 11.18
C ASP A 37 -1.14 -22.80 11.11
N LYS A 38 -1.86 -23.16 12.18
CA LYS A 38 -2.73 -24.35 12.23
C LYS A 38 -4.18 -24.05 11.88
N ILE A 39 -4.53 -22.79 11.62
CA ILE A 39 -5.88 -22.43 11.20
C ILE A 39 -6.15 -22.99 9.79
N SER A 40 -7.30 -23.63 9.62
CA SER A 40 -7.71 -24.16 8.31
C SER A 40 -7.83 -23.03 7.29
N GLY A 41 -7.14 -23.14 6.17
CA GLY A 41 -7.07 -22.11 5.13
C GLY A 41 -5.83 -21.24 5.22
N VAL A 42 -4.99 -21.41 6.23
CA VAL A 42 -3.66 -20.80 6.33
C VAL A 42 -2.63 -21.78 5.76
N SER A 43 -1.78 -21.31 4.86
CA SER A 43 -0.57 -22.00 4.42
C SER A 43 0.60 -21.02 4.42
N ILE A 44 1.79 -21.53 4.73
CA ILE A 44 3.00 -20.73 4.90
C ILE A 44 4.09 -21.38 4.05
N GLU A 45 4.79 -20.60 3.24
CA GLU A 45 5.94 -21.06 2.49
C GLU A 45 7.19 -21.19 3.39
N ASP A 46 8.21 -21.87 2.91
CA ASP A 46 9.44 -22.11 3.68
C ASP A 46 10.10 -20.79 4.08
N GLY A 47 10.39 -20.64 5.37
CA GLY A 47 10.92 -19.39 5.95
C GLY A 47 9.86 -18.30 6.25
N GLY A 48 8.59 -18.55 5.92
CA GLY A 48 7.47 -17.65 6.22
C GLY A 48 6.96 -17.79 7.66
N TYR A 49 6.06 -16.88 8.05
CA TYR A 49 5.42 -16.91 9.36
C TYR A 49 4.11 -16.13 9.39
N ILE A 50 3.27 -16.45 10.39
CA ILE A 50 2.10 -15.69 10.81
C ILE A 50 2.10 -15.60 12.33
N THR A 51 2.12 -14.39 12.89
CA THR A 51 2.15 -14.14 14.33
C THR A 51 1.27 -12.96 14.72
N TYR A 52 0.73 -12.99 15.93
CA TYR A 52 -0.06 -11.89 16.45
C TYR A 52 0.48 -11.39 17.79
N SER A 53 0.62 -10.07 17.92
CA SER A 53 1.07 -9.37 19.12
C SER A 53 -0.11 -8.57 19.70
N PRO A 54 -0.73 -9.04 20.78
CA PRO A 54 -1.91 -8.39 21.36
C PRO A 54 -1.65 -6.98 21.90
N GLU A 55 -0.45 -6.73 22.41
CA GLU A 55 -0.06 -5.46 23.03
C GLU A 55 -0.04 -4.32 22.02
N SER A 56 0.40 -4.59 20.80
CA SER A 56 0.43 -3.64 19.68
C SER A 56 -0.73 -3.81 18.72
N ASN A 57 -1.62 -4.79 18.93
CA ASN A 57 -2.70 -5.17 18.02
C ASN A 57 -2.20 -5.47 16.60
N THR A 58 -1.04 -6.12 16.46
CA THR A 58 -0.33 -6.33 15.19
C THR A 58 -0.36 -7.79 14.77
N LEU A 59 -0.90 -8.06 13.58
CA LEU A 59 -0.77 -9.32 12.87
C LEU A 59 0.39 -9.18 11.87
N LYS A 60 1.46 -9.97 12.05
CA LYS A 60 2.60 -10.02 11.13
C LYS A 60 2.51 -11.25 10.26
N ILE A 61 2.71 -11.07 8.96
CA ILE A 61 2.71 -12.16 7.99
C ILE A 61 3.91 -12.04 7.05
N LYS A 62 4.47 -13.17 6.70
CA LYS A 62 5.52 -13.29 5.69
C LYS A 62 5.31 -14.59 4.91
N ASP A 63 5.23 -14.48 3.59
CA ASP A 63 5.08 -15.62 2.67
C ASP A 63 3.89 -16.52 3.06
N VAL A 64 2.74 -15.89 3.32
CA VAL A 64 1.52 -16.52 3.82
C VAL A 64 0.43 -16.50 2.76
N ALA A 65 -0.22 -17.65 2.56
CA ALA A 65 -1.45 -17.70 1.79
C ALA A 65 -2.66 -17.98 2.71
N LEU A 66 -3.68 -17.12 2.60
CA LEU A 66 -4.98 -17.27 3.25
C LEU A 66 -6.04 -17.64 2.21
N LYS A 67 -6.69 -18.76 2.41
CA LYS A 67 -7.81 -19.22 1.57
C LYS A 67 -9.08 -19.30 2.41
N ALA A 68 -9.93 -18.30 2.26
CA ALA A 68 -11.22 -18.30 2.93
C ALA A 68 -12.12 -19.43 2.39
N LYS A 69 -12.99 -19.94 3.26
CA LYS A 69 -14.09 -20.84 2.82
C LYS A 69 -15.09 -20.04 1.99
N THR A 70 -15.96 -20.75 1.27
CA THR A 70 -17.00 -20.15 0.39
C THR A 70 -17.87 -19.09 1.08
N THR A 71 -17.94 -19.09 2.41
CA THR A 71 -18.75 -18.20 3.24
C THR A 71 -17.90 -17.47 4.29
N GLY A 72 -16.73 -16.94 3.94
CA GLY A 72 -15.86 -16.31 4.93
C GLY A 72 -14.85 -15.35 4.34
N TYR A 73 -14.37 -14.47 5.18
CA TYR A 73 -13.29 -13.52 4.93
C TYR A 73 -11.91 -14.19 5.12
N CYS A 74 -10.89 -13.70 4.44
CA CYS A 74 -9.51 -14.05 4.82
C CYS A 74 -9.17 -13.45 6.18
N ILE A 75 -9.49 -12.15 6.37
CA ILE A 75 -9.36 -11.46 7.66
C ILE A 75 -10.64 -10.66 7.91
N HIS A 76 -11.24 -10.85 9.09
CA HIS A 76 -12.38 -10.06 9.54
C HIS A 76 -12.09 -9.48 10.92
N ILE A 77 -12.08 -8.16 11.03
CA ILE A 77 -11.86 -7.43 12.29
C ILE A 77 -13.22 -6.85 12.72
N SER A 78 -13.74 -7.34 13.85
CA SER A 78 -15.10 -7.04 14.32
C SER A 78 -15.18 -5.99 15.43
N ASP A 79 -14.04 -5.55 15.99
CA ASP A 79 -14.03 -4.65 17.12
C ASP A 79 -14.19 -3.18 16.69
N ARG A 80 -15.30 -2.57 17.09
CA ARG A 80 -15.65 -1.18 16.81
C ARG A 80 -15.00 -0.16 17.77
N TYR A 81 -14.42 -0.62 18.89
CA TYR A 81 -14.08 0.26 20.01
C TYR A 81 -12.65 0.07 20.55
N LYS A 82 -11.74 -0.47 19.75
CA LYS A 82 -10.35 -0.55 20.19
C LYS A 82 -9.68 0.82 20.19
N ALA A 83 -8.90 1.07 21.22
CA ALA A 83 -8.09 2.28 21.36
C ALA A 83 -6.88 2.30 20.41
N LEU A 84 -6.51 1.16 19.82
CA LEU A 84 -5.39 1.01 18.90
C LEU A 84 -5.89 0.48 17.55
N PRO A 85 -5.38 1.00 16.43
CA PRO A 85 -5.65 0.45 15.12
C PRO A 85 -5.22 -1.02 15.04
N PHE A 86 -5.84 -1.77 14.13
CA PHE A 86 -5.34 -3.09 13.77
C PHE A 86 -4.22 -2.92 12.76
N ILE A 87 -3.05 -3.48 13.04
CA ILE A 87 -1.90 -3.40 12.14
C ILE A 87 -1.72 -4.75 11.44
N LEU A 88 -1.77 -4.76 10.11
CA LEU A 88 -1.35 -5.87 9.27
C LEU A 88 0.03 -5.54 8.70
N GLN A 89 1.06 -6.09 9.33
CA GLN A 89 2.44 -5.93 8.88
C GLN A 89 2.78 -7.04 7.90
N ILE A 90 3.15 -6.67 6.67
CA ILE A 90 3.42 -7.62 5.58
C ILE A 90 4.90 -7.61 5.17
N GLU A 91 5.48 -8.79 5.07
CA GLU A 91 6.81 -9.05 4.51
C GLU A 91 6.70 -10.16 3.46
N GLY A 92 7.64 -10.24 2.52
CA GLY A 92 7.63 -11.25 1.47
C GLY A 92 6.38 -11.19 0.57
N ASP A 93 5.99 -12.32 0.00
CA ASP A 93 4.86 -12.45 -0.94
C ASP A 93 3.66 -13.14 -0.28
N ASN A 94 2.57 -12.39 -0.07
CA ASN A 94 1.38 -12.91 0.60
C ASN A 94 0.20 -12.98 -0.36
N GLN A 95 -0.63 -14.00 -0.23
CA GLN A 95 -1.77 -14.27 -1.12
C GLN A 95 -3.05 -14.49 -0.32
N PHE A 96 -4.09 -13.71 -0.60
CA PHE A 96 -5.41 -13.88 -0.01
C PHE A 96 -6.42 -14.24 -1.10
N ASN A 97 -7.17 -15.32 -0.88
CA ASN A 97 -8.19 -15.78 -1.79
C ASN A 97 -9.54 -15.94 -1.06
N SER A 98 -10.53 -15.20 -1.50
CA SER A 98 -11.87 -15.16 -0.94
C SER A 98 -12.94 -15.27 -2.04
N PRO A 99 -13.42 -16.48 -2.39
CA PRO A 99 -14.19 -16.68 -3.62
C PRO A 99 -15.54 -15.97 -3.69
N LYS A 100 -16.18 -15.64 -2.55
CA LYS A 100 -17.55 -15.10 -2.51
C LYS A 100 -17.76 -13.92 -1.54
N TYR A 101 -16.80 -13.60 -0.70
CA TYR A 101 -16.91 -12.55 0.30
C TYR A 101 -15.74 -11.61 0.20
N GLU A 102 -15.79 -10.52 0.94
CA GLU A 102 -14.68 -9.60 1.10
C GLU A 102 -13.44 -10.36 1.58
N SER A 103 -12.29 -10.01 1.05
CA SER A 103 -11.06 -10.64 1.50
C SER A 103 -10.63 -10.12 2.88
N ILE A 104 -10.62 -8.80 3.03
CA ILE A 104 -10.39 -8.12 4.31
C ILE A 104 -11.61 -7.26 4.61
N TYR A 105 -12.22 -7.44 5.78
CA TYR A 105 -13.26 -6.57 6.29
C TYR A 105 -12.89 -6.05 7.68
N THR A 106 -12.98 -4.73 7.87
CA THR A 106 -12.68 -4.12 9.17
C THR A 106 -13.72 -3.09 9.60
N ARG A 107 -13.94 -3.02 10.90
CA ARG A 107 -14.77 -2.03 11.60
C ARG A 107 -13.97 -1.25 12.65
N THR A 108 -12.67 -1.23 12.50
CA THR A 108 -11.74 -0.45 13.31
C THR A 108 -10.66 0.12 12.40
N ASP A 109 -10.02 1.21 12.82
CA ASP A 109 -8.89 1.75 12.10
C ASP A 109 -7.87 0.66 11.79
N MET A 110 -7.38 0.65 10.56
CA MET A 110 -6.48 -0.39 10.10
C MET A 110 -5.28 0.21 9.36
N ASN A 111 -4.10 -0.26 9.71
CA ASN A 111 -2.88 0.01 8.95
C ASN A 111 -2.43 -1.28 8.26
N ILE A 112 -2.18 -1.21 6.95
CA ILE A 112 -1.47 -2.24 6.19
C ILE A 112 -0.11 -1.64 5.84
N GLU A 113 0.95 -2.22 6.40
CA GLU A 113 2.29 -1.65 6.30
C GLU A 113 3.36 -2.71 6.11
N GLY A 114 4.56 -2.29 5.71
CA GLY A 114 5.72 -3.17 5.59
C GLY A 114 6.32 -3.17 4.20
N THR A 115 7.33 -4.01 3.96
CA THR A 115 8.08 -4.04 2.69
C THR A 115 7.60 -5.14 1.75
N GLY A 116 6.57 -5.88 2.14
CA GLY A 116 6.07 -7.03 1.40
C GLY A 116 5.04 -6.68 0.32
N LYS A 117 4.59 -7.73 -0.33
CA LYS A 117 3.50 -7.70 -1.30
C LYS A 117 2.31 -8.49 -0.77
N LEU A 118 1.11 -7.96 -1.00
CA LEU A 118 -0.15 -8.64 -0.75
C LEU A 118 -0.95 -8.73 -2.04
N SER A 119 -1.20 -9.95 -2.51
CA SER A 119 -2.04 -10.23 -3.68
C SER A 119 -3.41 -10.74 -3.21
N ILE A 120 -4.48 -10.07 -3.61
CA ILE A 120 -5.86 -10.41 -3.24
C ILE A 120 -6.63 -10.81 -4.48
N SER A 121 -7.27 -11.99 -4.42
CA SER A 121 -8.25 -12.44 -5.41
C SER A 121 -9.57 -12.71 -4.70
N THR A 122 -10.64 -12.06 -5.16
CA THR A 122 -11.95 -12.15 -4.51
C THR A 122 -13.08 -12.13 -5.53
N GLY A 123 -14.20 -12.77 -5.20
CA GLY A 123 -15.45 -12.70 -5.95
C GLY A 123 -16.42 -11.64 -5.40
N SER A 124 -15.94 -10.67 -4.60
CA SER A 124 -16.75 -9.58 -4.05
C SER A 124 -15.86 -8.35 -3.81
N LEU A 125 -15.65 -7.90 -2.57
CA LEU A 125 -14.83 -6.73 -2.25
C LEU A 125 -13.42 -7.15 -1.80
N GLY A 126 -12.38 -6.49 -2.28
CA GLY A 126 -11.00 -6.80 -1.89
C GLY A 126 -10.73 -6.43 -0.43
N ILE A 127 -10.67 -5.12 -0.16
CA ILE A 127 -10.56 -4.57 1.19
C ILE A 127 -11.77 -3.66 1.43
N SER A 128 -12.58 -4.00 2.41
CA SER A 128 -13.79 -3.27 2.77
C SER A 128 -13.70 -2.75 4.19
N VAL A 129 -14.02 -1.48 4.39
CA VAL A 129 -14.02 -0.84 5.70
C VAL A 129 -15.39 -0.22 5.97
N ALA A 130 -15.80 -0.18 7.22
CA ALA A 130 -17.07 0.39 7.62
C ALA A 130 -17.03 0.93 9.05
N VAL A 131 -17.89 1.93 9.34
CA VAL A 131 -18.14 2.45 10.68
C VAL A 131 -17.13 3.53 11.10
N ASP A 132 -16.98 4.53 10.23
CA ASP A 132 -16.23 5.76 10.48
C ASP A 132 -14.75 5.47 10.83
N VAL A 133 -14.10 4.67 9.99
CA VAL A 133 -12.71 4.23 10.21
C VAL A 133 -11.75 4.78 9.17
N THR A 134 -10.49 4.81 9.54
CA THR A 134 -9.39 5.15 8.62
C THR A 134 -8.64 3.87 8.23
N LEU A 135 -8.56 3.61 6.91
CA LEU A 135 -7.64 2.64 6.33
C LEU A 135 -6.38 3.36 5.87
N THR A 136 -5.24 3.00 6.44
CA THR A 136 -3.93 3.47 5.97
C THR A 136 -3.16 2.35 5.31
N ILE A 137 -2.63 2.58 4.11
CA ILE A 137 -1.76 1.65 3.38
C ILE A 137 -0.42 2.35 3.18
N GLU A 138 0.64 1.82 3.79
CA GLU A 138 1.95 2.49 3.84
C GLU A 138 3.10 1.54 3.52
N ASP A 139 4.05 2.01 2.71
CA ASP A 139 5.36 1.38 2.40
C ASP A 139 5.32 -0.03 1.80
N CYS A 140 4.17 -0.49 1.35
CA CYS A 140 3.95 -1.84 0.83
C CYS A 140 3.47 -1.86 -0.63
N SER A 141 3.27 -3.08 -1.16
CA SER A 141 2.66 -3.31 -2.47
C SER A 141 1.39 -4.15 -2.34
N ILE A 142 0.29 -3.71 -2.93
CA ILE A 142 -0.99 -4.42 -2.90
C ILE A 142 -1.53 -4.57 -4.31
N ASP A 143 -1.80 -5.82 -4.71
CA ASP A 143 -2.48 -6.16 -5.95
C ASP A 143 -3.85 -6.77 -5.64
N ILE A 144 -4.92 -6.18 -6.15
CA ILE A 144 -6.29 -6.64 -5.91
C ILE A 144 -7.00 -6.90 -7.24
N VAL A 145 -7.54 -8.09 -7.38
CA VAL A 145 -8.48 -8.45 -8.43
C VAL A 145 -9.79 -8.91 -7.79
N SER A 146 -10.83 -8.14 -8.02
CA SER A 146 -12.21 -8.44 -7.64
C SER A 146 -13.00 -8.76 -8.91
N ASP A 147 -13.53 -9.98 -9.03
CA ASP A 147 -14.19 -10.45 -10.25
C ASP A 147 -15.35 -11.37 -9.94
N SER A 148 -16.57 -10.97 -10.31
CA SER A 148 -17.78 -11.78 -10.14
C SER A 148 -18.91 -11.31 -11.05
N ASP A 149 -19.57 -12.24 -11.70
CA ASP A 149 -20.76 -11.98 -12.52
C ASP A 149 -22.05 -11.82 -11.68
N GLU A 150 -22.02 -12.20 -10.40
CA GLU A 150 -23.21 -12.28 -9.54
C GLU A 150 -23.25 -11.17 -8.46
N GLU A 151 -22.10 -10.65 -8.04
CA GLU A 151 -21.94 -9.77 -6.89
C GLU A 151 -21.37 -8.41 -7.29
N ASN A 152 -21.62 -7.40 -6.45
CA ASN A 152 -20.98 -6.10 -6.58
C ASN A 152 -19.49 -6.21 -6.26
N CYS A 153 -18.64 -5.69 -7.13
CA CYS A 153 -17.20 -5.80 -7.02
C CYS A 153 -16.51 -4.45 -6.79
N ALA A 154 -15.60 -4.43 -5.82
CA ALA A 154 -14.68 -3.31 -5.65
C ALA A 154 -13.30 -3.79 -5.17
N GLY A 155 -12.25 -3.07 -5.52
CA GLY A 155 -10.92 -3.37 -5.02
C GLY A 155 -10.76 -2.92 -3.57
N ILE A 156 -10.80 -1.62 -3.30
CA ILE A 156 -10.73 -1.02 -1.97
C ILE A 156 -11.96 -0.12 -1.78
N THR A 157 -12.74 -0.36 -0.75
CA THR A 157 -14.02 0.33 -0.56
C THR A 157 -14.28 0.76 0.88
N GLY A 158 -14.81 1.98 1.05
CA GLY A 158 -15.54 2.41 2.24
C GLY A 158 -17.02 2.05 2.14
N HIS A 159 -17.76 2.26 3.21
CA HIS A 159 -19.20 2.04 3.27
C HIS A 159 -19.97 3.36 3.08
N TRP A 160 -21.08 3.31 2.35
CA TRP A 160 -21.85 4.51 1.99
C TRP A 160 -22.35 5.34 3.17
N ASP A 161 -22.89 4.67 4.20
CA ASP A 161 -23.48 5.31 5.37
C ASP A 161 -22.45 5.73 6.42
N CYS A 162 -21.14 5.65 6.08
CA CYS A 162 -20.06 5.84 7.03
C CYS A 162 -19.11 6.97 6.59
N LEU A 163 -18.42 7.57 7.54
CA LEU A 163 -17.37 8.57 7.32
C LEU A 163 -16.01 7.90 7.27
N ASP A 164 -15.86 6.91 6.36
CA ASP A 164 -14.63 6.16 6.22
C ASP A 164 -13.59 6.96 5.42
N HIS A 165 -12.31 6.84 5.79
CA HIS A 165 -11.19 7.53 5.15
C HIS A 165 -10.16 6.55 4.63
N LEU A 166 -9.55 6.87 3.48
CA LEU A 166 -8.44 6.13 2.90
C LEU A 166 -7.20 7.01 2.81
N VAL A 167 -6.09 6.52 3.34
CA VAL A 167 -4.77 7.13 3.19
C VAL A 167 -3.84 6.13 2.52
N ILE A 168 -3.28 6.48 1.36
CA ILE A 168 -2.25 5.70 0.67
C ILE A 168 -0.96 6.49 0.71
N LYS A 169 0.08 5.92 1.35
CA LYS A 169 1.33 6.60 1.60
C LYS A 169 2.51 5.73 1.18
N ASN A 170 3.37 6.25 0.30
CA ASN A 170 4.56 5.54 -0.18
C ASN A 170 4.30 4.08 -0.59
N ALA A 171 3.10 3.75 -1.08
CA ALA A 171 2.69 2.39 -1.41
C ALA A 171 2.45 2.25 -2.92
N SER A 172 2.54 1.03 -3.44
CA SER A 172 2.15 0.70 -4.81
C SER A 172 0.87 -0.11 -4.78
N ILE A 173 -0.16 0.33 -5.50
CA ILE A 173 -1.46 -0.33 -5.55
C ILE A 173 -1.81 -0.65 -7.00
N TYR A 174 -2.19 -1.89 -7.24
CA TYR A 174 -2.97 -2.29 -8.40
C TYR A 174 -4.32 -2.77 -7.92
N ALA A 175 -5.39 -2.16 -8.39
CA ALA A 175 -6.74 -2.57 -8.06
C ALA A 175 -7.57 -2.66 -9.34
N LYS A 176 -8.24 -3.80 -9.52
CA LYS A 176 -9.16 -4.05 -10.63
C LYS A 176 -10.44 -4.66 -10.10
N ALA A 177 -11.57 -4.16 -10.56
CA ALA A 177 -12.87 -4.71 -10.28
C ALA A 177 -13.63 -4.93 -11.59
N SER A 178 -14.17 -6.13 -11.75
CA SER A 178 -15.05 -6.51 -12.86
C SER A 178 -16.23 -7.30 -12.32
N GLY A 179 -17.42 -6.99 -12.81
CA GLY A 179 -18.62 -7.65 -12.31
C GLY A 179 -19.89 -7.05 -12.88
N LYS A 180 -20.99 -7.36 -12.23
CA LYS A 180 -22.31 -6.83 -12.60
C LYS A 180 -22.32 -5.32 -12.39
N GLU A 181 -22.78 -4.59 -13.41
CA GLU A 181 -23.03 -3.16 -13.29
C GLU A 181 -24.25 -2.90 -12.40
N ASP A 182 -23.99 -2.33 -11.23
CA ASP A 182 -25.00 -1.86 -10.28
C ASP A 182 -24.42 -0.64 -9.55
N VAL A 183 -24.94 0.54 -9.88
CA VAL A 183 -24.35 1.82 -9.47
C VAL A 183 -24.07 1.85 -7.95
N PRO A 184 -22.85 2.22 -7.53
CA PRO A 184 -21.70 2.67 -8.31
C PRO A 184 -20.74 1.56 -8.79
N TYR A 185 -21.05 0.30 -8.58
CA TYR A 185 -20.19 -0.84 -8.95
C TYR A 185 -20.15 -1.13 -10.47
N PRO A 186 -19.08 -1.78 -10.98
CA PRO A 186 -17.82 -2.07 -10.28
C PRO A 186 -16.90 -0.85 -10.24
N TYR A 187 -16.01 -0.78 -9.23
CA TYR A 187 -14.96 0.23 -9.17
C TYR A 187 -13.69 -0.28 -8.45
N ALA A 188 -12.54 0.26 -8.82
CA ALA A 188 -11.27 -0.17 -8.24
C ALA A 188 -11.05 0.36 -6.82
N ILE A 189 -11.24 1.68 -6.61
CA ILE A 189 -11.02 2.34 -5.31
C ILE A 189 -12.08 3.43 -5.13
N GLY A 190 -12.83 3.40 -4.02
CA GLY A 190 -13.84 4.42 -3.77
C GLY A 190 -14.77 4.15 -2.60
N GLY A 191 -15.85 4.95 -2.50
CA GLY A 191 -16.83 4.85 -1.42
C GLY A 191 -16.39 5.50 -0.10
N PHE A 192 -15.36 6.35 -0.11
CA PHE A 192 -14.80 7.00 1.07
C PHE A 192 -15.31 8.43 1.23
N GLU A 193 -15.32 8.92 2.46
CA GLU A 193 -15.49 10.34 2.75
C GLU A 193 -14.29 11.15 2.25
N SER A 194 -13.09 10.61 2.38
CA SER A 194 -11.89 11.20 1.80
C SER A 194 -10.86 10.14 1.36
N ILE A 195 -10.17 10.43 0.27
CA ILE A 195 -9.02 9.67 -0.24
C ILE A 195 -7.81 10.59 -0.26
N LYS A 196 -6.76 10.25 0.52
CA LYS A 196 -5.52 11.00 0.60
C LYS A 196 -4.37 10.20 0.00
N LEU A 197 -3.63 10.81 -0.92
CA LEU A 197 -2.48 10.23 -1.59
C LEU A 197 -1.21 10.99 -1.16
N GLU A 198 -0.26 10.29 -0.54
CA GLU A 198 0.98 10.87 -0.02
C GLU A 198 2.20 10.11 -0.60
N GLY A 199 3.10 10.83 -1.27
CA GLY A 199 4.27 10.23 -1.88
C GLY A 199 3.95 9.18 -2.96
N VAL A 200 2.77 9.30 -3.58
CA VAL A 200 2.29 8.41 -4.64
C VAL A 200 1.56 9.21 -5.73
N THR A 201 1.45 8.62 -6.91
CA THR A 201 0.67 9.16 -8.03
C THR A 201 -0.17 8.07 -8.66
N ILE A 202 -1.35 8.45 -9.19
CA ILE A 202 -2.15 7.55 -10.02
C ILE A 202 -1.49 7.49 -11.40
N SER A 203 -1.00 6.31 -11.77
CA SER A 203 -0.30 6.09 -13.04
C SER A 203 -1.20 5.47 -14.12
N TYR A 204 -2.36 4.95 -13.73
CA TYR A 204 -3.36 4.43 -14.65
C TYR A 204 -4.75 4.48 -13.99
N PRO A 205 -5.81 4.87 -14.71
CA PRO A 205 -5.77 5.48 -16.06
C PRO A 205 -5.02 6.82 -16.09
N ASN A 206 -4.52 7.22 -17.26
CA ASN A 206 -3.66 8.41 -17.41
C ASN A 206 -4.28 9.74 -16.93
N ASN A 207 -5.62 9.85 -16.97
CA ASN A 207 -6.35 11.04 -16.56
C ASN A 207 -7.11 10.84 -15.25
N ALA A 208 -6.77 9.79 -14.47
CA ALA A 208 -7.47 9.51 -13.26
C ALA A 208 -7.06 10.45 -12.13
N GLU A 209 -8.03 10.87 -11.36
CA GLU A 209 -7.88 11.70 -10.18
C GLU A 209 -8.83 11.26 -9.07
N THR A 210 -8.61 11.70 -7.84
CA THR A 210 -9.59 11.53 -6.77
C THR A 210 -10.69 12.58 -6.91
N GLY A 211 -11.94 12.15 -6.91
CA GLY A 211 -13.07 13.06 -7.10
C GLY A 211 -14.35 12.55 -6.47
N ASN A 212 -15.31 13.45 -6.32
CA ASN A 212 -16.62 13.12 -5.79
C ASN A 212 -17.51 12.51 -6.88
N TYR A 213 -18.20 11.44 -6.53
CA TYR A 213 -19.22 10.84 -7.36
C TYR A 213 -20.50 10.69 -6.55
N SER A 214 -21.61 11.19 -7.12
CA SER A 214 -22.95 11.11 -6.50
C SER A 214 -23.76 10.03 -7.18
N PHE A 215 -24.41 9.20 -6.40
CA PHE A 215 -25.27 8.11 -6.87
C PHE A 215 -26.49 7.96 -5.97
N ASP A 216 -27.59 7.44 -6.53
CA ASP A 216 -28.81 7.20 -5.80
C ASP A 216 -28.83 5.79 -5.25
N TRP A 217 -29.10 5.67 -3.95
CA TRP A 217 -29.23 4.39 -3.26
C TRP A 217 -30.50 4.38 -2.42
N GLY A 218 -31.46 3.55 -2.81
CA GLY A 218 -32.69 3.39 -2.03
C GLY A 218 -33.53 4.67 -1.84
N GLY A 219 -33.38 5.65 -2.76
CA GLY A 219 -34.10 6.93 -2.70
C GLY A 219 -33.34 8.06 -1.98
N TYR A 220 -32.08 7.84 -1.63
CA TYR A 220 -31.18 8.84 -1.08
C TYR A 220 -30.01 9.04 -2.05
N THR A 221 -29.60 10.30 -2.24
CA THR A 221 -28.38 10.63 -3.00
C THR A 221 -27.21 10.63 -2.05
N GLU A 222 -26.27 9.74 -2.28
CA GLU A 222 -25.00 9.68 -1.57
C GLU A 222 -23.88 10.27 -2.43
N THR A 223 -22.93 10.94 -1.78
CA THR A 223 -21.75 11.51 -2.43
C THR A 223 -20.50 11.05 -1.71
N LYS A 224 -19.63 10.33 -2.42
CA LYS A 224 -18.39 9.81 -1.85
C LYS A 224 -17.23 10.05 -2.81
N GLN A 225 -16.00 9.95 -2.30
CA GLN A 225 -14.79 10.01 -3.09
C GLN A 225 -14.43 8.67 -3.70
N PHE A 226 -14.02 8.73 -4.96
CA PHE A 226 -13.54 7.63 -5.77
C PHE A 226 -12.26 8.03 -6.51
N VAL A 227 -11.52 7.06 -6.98
CA VAL A 227 -10.61 7.29 -8.09
C VAL A 227 -11.44 7.29 -9.37
N MET A 228 -11.45 8.43 -10.04
CA MET A 228 -12.31 8.74 -11.18
C MET A 228 -11.52 8.70 -12.49
N SER A 229 -12.16 8.27 -13.57
CA SER A 229 -11.68 8.43 -14.93
C SER A 229 -12.86 8.77 -15.84
N ASP A 230 -12.71 9.78 -16.70
CA ASP A 230 -13.74 10.22 -17.64
C ASP A 230 -15.12 10.48 -16.99
N GLY A 231 -15.09 11.04 -15.77
CA GLY A 231 -16.30 11.42 -15.00
C GLY A 231 -17.03 10.26 -14.32
N LYS A 232 -16.43 9.06 -14.29
CA LYS A 232 -16.98 7.86 -13.63
C LYS A 232 -15.96 7.21 -12.69
N PRO A 233 -16.38 6.42 -11.70
CA PRO A 233 -15.49 5.58 -10.93
C PRO A 233 -14.67 4.64 -11.82
N ALA A 234 -13.35 4.65 -11.68
CA ALA A 234 -12.46 3.81 -12.48
C ALA A 234 -12.53 2.35 -12.03
N THR A 235 -12.65 1.43 -12.97
CA THR A 235 -12.70 -0.02 -12.69
C THR A 235 -11.33 -0.68 -12.59
N GLU A 236 -10.28 -0.01 -13.08
CA GLU A 236 -8.90 -0.45 -12.96
C GLU A 236 -8.01 0.74 -12.64
N VAL A 237 -7.19 0.64 -11.59
CA VAL A 237 -6.35 1.71 -11.07
C VAL A 237 -4.96 1.18 -10.76
N LYS A 238 -3.93 1.94 -11.15
CA LYS A 238 -2.56 1.76 -10.66
C LYS A 238 -2.10 3.02 -9.97
N ILE A 239 -1.70 2.88 -8.73
CA ILE A 239 -1.04 3.92 -7.94
C ILE A 239 0.40 3.46 -7.72
N MET A 240 1.34 4.33 -7.98
CA MET A 240 2.77 4.03 -7.83
C MET A 240 3.41 5.02 -6.86
N LYS A 241 4.40 4.54 -6.12
CA LYS A 241 5.28 5.44 -5.36
C LYS A 241 5.79 6.51 -6.31
N THR A 242 5.59 7.76 -5.93
CA THR A 242 6.37 8.83 -6.52
C THR A 242 7.80 8.52 -6.12
N LEU A 243 8.65 8.20 -7.08
CA LEU A 243 10.08 8.26 -6.82
C LEU A 243 10.32 9.72 -6.46
N ALA A 244 10.29 10.03 -5.17
CA ALA A 244 10.93 11.23 -4.71
C ALA A 244 12.36 11.08 -5.20
N VAL A 245 12.72 11.81 -6.25
CA VAL A 245 14.05 12.36 -6.29
C VAL A 245 14.06 13.11 -4.96
N GLU A 246 14.72 12.58 -3.91
CA GLU A 246 15.05 13.41 -2.78
C GLU A 246 15.64 14.67 -3.41
N GLU A 247 14.91 15.78 -3.39
CA GLU A 247 15.54 17.08 -3.46
C GLU A 247 16.43 17.11 -2.23
N VAL A 248 17.60 16.52 -2.40
CA VAL A 248 18.70 16.79 -1.51
C VAL A 248 18.86 18.29 -1.65
N ASP A 249 18.52 19.00 -0.59
CA ASP A 249 18.81 20.43 -0.47
C ASP A 249 20.33 20.57 -0.53
N VAL A 250 20.84 20.51 -1.77
CA VAL A 250 22.26 20.63 -2.08
C VAL A 250 22.41 22.12 -2.20
N ALA A 251 22.75 22.77 -1.09
CA ALA A 251 23.26 24.11 -1.09
C ALA A 251 24.35 24.16 -2.18
N ASP A 252 24.13 24.96 -3.19
CA ASP A 252 25.03 25.27 -4.30
C ASP A 252 26.07 24.19 -4.64
N LEU A 253 25.67 23.19 -5.44
CA LEU A 253 26.62 22.23 -6.01
C LEU A 253 27.59 22.93 -6.93
N HIS A 254 28.87 22.84 -6.64
CA HIS A 254 29.96 23.45 -7.41
C HIS A 254 30.79 22.35 -8.08
N VAL A 255 31.16 22.60 -9.32
CA VAL A 255 32.01 21.72 -10.14
C VAL A 255 33.16 22.55 -10.71
N TYR A 256 34.38 22.29 -10.23
CA TYR A 256 35.54 23.05 -10.64
C TYR A 256 36.84 22.19 -10.65
N PRO A 257 37.81 22.56 -11.52
CA PRO A 257 37.71 23.54 -12.58
C PRO A 257 36.71 23.10 -13.66
N ASN A 258 36.05 24.05 -14.28
CA ASN A 258 35.20 23.82 -15.44
C ASN A 258 35.46 24.90 -16.50
N PRO A 259 36.15 24.62 -17.59
CA PRO A 259 36.61 23.31 -18.08
C PRO A 259 37.68 22.64 -17.22
N ALA A 260 37.59 21.30 -17.11
CA ALA A 260 38.53 20.43 -16.44
C ALA A 260 39.51 19.79 -17.42
N THR A 261 40.67 19.33 -16.93
CA THR A 261 41.66 18.59 -17.71
C THR A 261 41.76 17.13 -17.22
N HIS A 262 42.33 16.91 -16.06
CA HIS A 262 42.61 15.60 -15.52
C HIS A 262 41.68 15.22 -14.35
N HIS A 263 41.29 16.19 -13.55
CA HIS A 263 40.45 16.02 -12.36
C HIS A 263 39.41 17.12 -12.26
N VAL A 264 38.32 16.82 -11.60
CA VAL A 264 37.28 17.78 -11.26
C VAL A 264 36.83 17.56 -9.82
N GLN A 265 36.77 18.62 -9.07
CA GLN A 265 36.21 18.67 -7.72
C GLN A 265 34.71 18.96 -7.79
N VAL A 266 33.92 18.16 -7.10
CA VAL A 266 32.48 18.39 -6.90
C VAL A 266 32.25 18.64 -5.42
N GLU A 267 31.67 19.78 -5.07
CA GLU A 267 31.42 20.22 -3.68
C GLU A 267 29.97 20.64 -3.50
N GLY A 268 29.50 20.66 -2.25
CA GLY A 268 28.14 21.04 -1.89
C GLY A 268 27.15 19.87 -1.96
N ALA A 269 27.64 18.64 -2.07
CA ALA A 269 26.80 17.47 -1.92
C ALA A 269 26.59 17.13 -0.43
N LYS A 270 25.57 16.32 -0.14
CA LYS A 270 25.41 15.77 1.21
C LYS A 270 26.49 14.70 1.46
N ALA A 271 26.99 14.60 2.69
CA ALA A 271 27.90 13.51 3.06
C ALA A 271 27.31 12.14 2.70
N GLY A 272 28.11 11.31 2.02
CA GLY A 272 27.67 9.99 1.54
C GLY A 272 26.77 10.01 0.29
N ALA A 273 26.48 11.19 -0.29
CA ALA A 273 25.68 11.26 -1.51
C ALA A 273 26.44 10.68 -2.72
N SER A 274 25.74 9.91 -3.54
CA SER A 274 26.29 9.38 -4.79
C SER A 274 26.38 10.48 -5.84
N ILE A 275 27.58 10.69 -6.37
CA ILE A 275 27.90 11.62 -7.46
C ILE A 275 28.28 10.80 -8.67
N ALA A 276 27.68 11.06 -9.80
CA ALA A 276 27.94 10.31 -11.03
C ALA A 276 28.15 11.24 -12.23
N LEU A 277 29.07 10.83 -13.12
CA LEU A 277 29.36 11.50 -14.40
C LEU A 277 28.73 10.69 -15.55
N TYR A 278 28.02 11.39 -16.43
CA TYR A 278 27.34 10.81 -17.58
C TYR A 278 27.79 11.44 -18.89
N SER A 279 27.80 10.63 -19.95
CA SER A 279 27.86 11.17 -21.31
C SER A 279 26.56 11.91 -21.67
N LEU A 280 26.54 12.65 -22.79
CA LEU A 280 25.32 13.32 -23.26
C LEU A 280 24.24 12.34 -23.72
N GLU A 281 24.62 11.10 -24.03
CA GLU A 281 23.72 9.99 -24.38
C GLU A 281 23.11 9.32 -23.13
N GLY A 282 23.48 9.78 -21.90
CA GLY A 282 22.96 9.23 -20.64
C GLY A 282 23.70 8.01 -20.11
N ILE A 283 24.85 7.66 -20.68
CA ILE A 283 25.69 6.54 -20.23
C ILE A 283 26.47 6.98 -18.98
N ARG A 284 26.35 6.25 -17.87
CA ARG A 284 27.14 6.51 -16.66
C ARG A 284 28.58 6.07 -16.85
N LEU A 285 29.51 7.02 -16.75
CA LEU A 285 30.95 6.83 -16.98
C LEU A 285 31.72 6.66 -15.67
N LEU A 286 31.43 7.48 -14.65
CA LEU A 286 32.06 7.44 -13.34
C LEU A 286 31.01 7.55 -12.24
N ALA A 287 31.32 7.01 -11.06
CA ALA A 287 30.54 7.22 -9.86
C ALA A 287 31.45 7.19 -8.62
N ALA A 288 31.19 8.07 -7.66
CA ALA A 288 31.88 8.14 -6.39
C ALA A 288 30.92 8.67 -5.31
N GLU A 289 31.27 8.53 -4.03
CA GLU A 289 30.51 9.04 -2.91
C GLU A 289 31.19 10.28 -2.34
N ALA A 290 30.38 11.27 -1.97
CA ALA A 290 30.86 12.47 -1.29
C ALA A 290 31.36 12.13 0.12
N ASN A 291 32.48 12.69 0.50
CA ASN A 291 33.05 12.56 1.84
C ASN A 291 32.20 13.31 2.90
N GLU A 292 32.64 13.29 4.17
CA GLU A 292 31.95 13.97 5.28
C GLU A 292 31.76 15.49 5.08
N ALA A 293 32.65 16.13 4.27
CA ALA A 293 32.52 17.52 3.91
C ALA A 293 31.62 17.80 2.70
N GLY A 294 30.98 16.75 2.13
CA GLY A 294 30.12 16.87 0.96
C GLY A 294 30.90 17.09 -0.35
N ALA A 295 32.15 16.65 -0.42
CA ALA A 295 33.03 16.83 -1.57
C ALA A 295 33.55 15.52 -2.11
N VAL A 296 33.83 15.47 -3.44
CA VAL A 296 34.49 14.35 -4.10
C VAL A 296 35.33 14.86 -5.28
N GLU A 297 36.48 14.20 -5.51
CA GLU A 297 37.28 14.39 -6.71
C GLU A 297 37.03 13.25 -7.70
N LEU A 298 36.78 13.59 -8.97
CA LEU A 298 36.62 12.62 -10.04
C LEU A 298 37.84 12.68 -10.98
N ASP A 299 38.45 11.53 -11.25
CA ASP A 299 39.53 11.39 -12.22
C ASP A 299 38.96 11.28 -13.64
N LEU A 300 39.36 12.24 -14.50
CA LEU A 300 38.88 12.36 -15.87
C LEU A 300 39.92 11.91 -16.91
N THR A 301 41.05 11.41 -16.48
CA THR A 301 42.21 11.10 -17.36
C THR A 301 41.89 10.09 -18.46
N THR A 302 40.92 9.22 -18.24
CA THR A 302 40.46 8.21 -19.20
C THR A 302 39.35 8.69 -20.13
N LEU A 303 38.83 9.90 -19.92
CA LEU A 303 37.69 10.41 -20.69
C LEU A 303 38.17 11.26 -21.85
N PRO A 304 37.58 11.16 -23.04
CA PRO A 304 37.86 12.06 -24.16
C PRO A 304 37.52 13.53 -23.86
N ALA A 305 38.17 14.46 -24.54
CA ALA A 305 37.70 15.84 -24.52
C ALA A 305 36.27 15.95 -25.01
N GLY A 306 35.39 16.64 -24.28
CA GLY A 306 33.97 16.69 -24.59
C GLY A 306 33.12 17.35 -23.50
N SER A 307 31.80 17.28 -23.70
CA SER A 307 30.81 17.73 -22.73
C SER A 307 30.19 16.55 -22.00
N TYR A 308 30.05 16.69 -20.70
CA TYR A 308 29.53 15.67 -19.78
C TYR A 308 28.51 16.27 -18.80
N VAL A 309 27.78 15.43 -18.11
CA VAL A 309 26.83 15.83 -17.08
C VAL A 309 27.23 15.20 -15.75
N VAL A 310 27.53 16.04 -14.77
CA VAL A 310 27.68 15.63 -13.35
C VAL A 310 26.31 15.61 -12.73
N LYS A 311 25.93 14.51 -12.12
CA LYS A 311 24.70 14.33 -11.37
C LYS A 311 25.01 14.07 -9.90
N ALA A 312 24.40 14.87 -9.01
CA ALA A 312 24.44 14.67 -7.56
C ALA A 312 23.02 14.93 -7.01
N GLY A 313 22.40 13.89 -6.47
CA GLY A 313 20.98 14.00 -6.08
C GLY A 313 20.10 14.36 -7.29
N GLY A 314 19.22 15.34 -7.11
CA GLY A 314 18.34 15.88 -8.17
C GLY A 314 19.00 16.91 -9.10
N LYS A 315 20.23 17.37 -8.82
CA LYS A 315 20.92 18.42 -9.60
C LYS A 315 21.80 17.86 -10.69
N HIS A 316 21.86 18.58 -11.82
CA HIS A 316 22.69 18.25 -12.98
C HIS A 316 23.50 19.48 -13.37
N LEU A 317 24.80 19.31 -13.47
CA LEU A 317 25.73 20.38 -13.91
C LEU A 317 26.48 19.92 -15.15
N LYS A 318 26.65 20.85 -16.08
CA LYS A 318 27.49 20.63 -17.27
C LYS A 318 28.96 20.71 -16.91
N LEU A 319 29.73 19.71 -17.29
CA LEU A 319 31.19 19.69 -17.22
C LEU A 319 31.77 19.68 -18.63
N SER A 320 32.76 20.48 -18.88
CA SER A 320 33.55 20.48 -20.10
C SER A 320 34.95 19.92 -19.80
N VAL A 321 35.35 18.86 -20.51
CA VAL A 321 36.69 18.27 -20.41
C VAL A 321 37.51 18.68 -21.61
N LYS A 322 38.75 19.16 -21.35
CA LYS A 322 39.73 19.55 -22.37
C LYS A 322 41.06 18.88 -22.06
N HIS A 323 41.77 18.43 -23.07
CA HIS A 323 43.16 17.93 -22.97
C HIS A 323 44.08 18.82 -23.78
#